data_8ee11d2d7898973c5e3adedcfb87646d
#
_entry.id   8ee11d2d7898973c5e3adedcfb87646d
#
_cell.length_a   1.000
_cell.length_b   1.000
_cell.length_c   1.000
_cell.angle_alpha   90.00
_cell.angle_beta   90.00
_cell.angle_gamma   90.00
#
_symmetry.space_group_name_H-M   'P 1'
#
loop_
_entity.id
_entity.type
_entity.pdbx_description
1 polymer ?
#
loop_
_entity_poly.entity_id
_entity_poly.type
_entity_poly.pdbx_seq_one_letter_code
_entity_poly.pdbx_strand_id
1 'polypeptide(L)'
;MKVLACGPHLAPGLLEDGTLAVTQEELFAASDVVSLHCPLTAQNAGMIDGKAIAAMKPGVLLLNTARGPLVNEADLAAALKSGRVAGAALDVVSAEPIRPDNPLLGAPNCILTPHMAWGAKAARQRLMDTAAENLRSFLAGKTVNAVNL
;
A
#
# COMPACT_ATOMS: atom_id res chain seq x y z
N MET A 1 -14.46 12.80 -5.87
CA MET A 1 -13.24 12.04 -6.29
C MET A 1 -13.69 10.81 -7.07
N LYS A 2 -13.05 10.50 -8.19
CA LYS A 2 -13.28 9.23 -8.91
C LYS A 2 -12.35 8.17 -8.32
N VAL A 3 -12.89 7.01 -7.96
CA VAL A 3 -12.12 5.90 -7.36
C VAL A 3 -11.99 4.77 -8.37
N LEU A 4 -10.74 4.33 -8.60
CA LEU A 4 -10.41 3.15 -9.37
C LEU A 4 -9.86 2.08 -8.44
N ALA A 5 -10.17 0.82 -8.68
CA ALA A 5 -9.63 -0.31 -7.93
C ALA A 5 -9.07 -1.37 -8.88
N CYS A 6 -7.98 -2.01 -8.45
CA CYS A 6 -7.40 -3.17 -9.11
C CYS A 6 -7.05 -4.22 -8.05
N GLY A 7 -7.32 -5.48 -8.36
CA GLY A 7 -7.00 -6.60 -7.47
C GLY A 7 -7.24 -7.94 -8.14
N PRO A 8 -6.59 -9.02 -7.66
CA PRO A 8 -6.62 -10.34 -8.33
C PRO A 8 -8.03 -10.97 -8.37
N HIS A 9 -8.95 -10.49 -7.53
CA HIS A 9 -10.32 -11.02 -7.44
C HIS A 9 -11.38 -10.01 -7.92
N LEU A 10 -10.96 -8.86 -8.48
CA LEU A 10 -11.86 -7.85 -9.01
C LEU A 10 -11.99 -8.02 -10.53
N ALA A 11 -13.19 -8.37 -10.99
CA ALA A 11 -13.51 -8.30 -12.42
C ALA A 11 -13.67 -6.82 -12.82
N PRO A 12 -13.19 -6.41 -14.00
CA PRO A 12 -13.39 -5.05 -14.50
C PRO A 12 -14.87 -4.69 -14.58
N GLY A 13 -15.22 -3.49 -14.15
CA GLY A 13 -16.59 -2.99 -14.17
C GLY A 13 -16.92 -2.06 -13.01
N LEU A 14 -18.12 -1.50 -13.02
CA LEU A 14 -18.61 -0.63 -11.95
C LEU A 14 -19.09 -1.50 -10.77
N LEU A 15 -18.53 -1.25 -9.58
CA LEU A 15 -18.94 -1.91 -8.34
C LEU A 15 -20.13 -1.17 -7.69
N GLU A 16 -20.83 -1.85 -6.77
CA GLU A 16 -22.03 -1.33 -6.10
C GLU A 16 -21.79 -0.01 -5.34
N ASP A 17 -20.59 0.20 -4.82
CA ASP A 17 -20.18 1.42 -4.11
C ASP A 17 -19.75 2.59 -5.02
N GLY A 18 -19.87 2.41 -6.34
CA GLY A 18 -19.46 3.40 -7.34
C GLY A 18 -17.97 3.39 -7.69
N THR A 19 -17.19 2.46 -7.14
CA THR A 19 -15.79 2.24 -7.52
C THR A 19 -15.75 1.56 -8.90
N LEU A 20 -14.82 1.99 -9.77
CA LEU A 20 -14.59 1.35 -11.05
C LEU A 20 -13.41 0.36 -10.92
N ALA A 21 -13.68 -0.92 -11.06
CA ALA A 21 -12.66 -1.96 -11.16
C ALA A 21 -12.03 -1.93 -12.57
N VAL A 22 -10.70 -1.87 -12.63
CA VAL A 22 -9.91 -1.73 -13.86
C VAL A 22 -8.68 -2.63 -13.82
N THR A 23 -7.99 -2.77 -14.93
CA THR A 23 -6.67 -3.42 -14.96
C THR A 23 -5.62 -2.56 -14.25
N GLN A 24 -4.48 -3.16 -13.89
CA GLN A 24 -3.37 -2.42 -13.27
C GLN A 24 -2.81 -1.35 -14.19
N GLU A 25 -2.69 -1.65 -15.48
CA GLU A 25 -2.22 -0.70 -16.50
C GLU A 25 -3.16 0.51 -16.60
N GLU A 26 -4.47 0.27 -16.65
CA GLU A 26 -5.47 1.35 -16.69
C GLU A 26 -5.44 2.19 -15.42
N LEU A 27 -5.29 1.55 -14.24
CA LEU A 27 -5.17 2.25 -12.97
C LEU A 27 -3.96 3.17 -12.97
N PHE A 28 -2.79 2.69 -13.37
CA PHE A 28 -1.57 3.50 -13.42
C PHE A 28 -1.71 4.67 -14.40
N ALA A 29 -2.22 4.42 -15.61
CA ALA A 29 -2.36 5.45 -16.65
C ALA A 29 -3.39 6.53 -16.29
N ALA A 30 -4.40 6.21 -15.48
CA ALA A 30 -5.53 7.10 -15.21
C ALA A 30 -5.47 7.82 -13.85
N SER A 31 -4.65 7.34 -12.91
CA SER A 31 -4.67 7.83 -11.52
C SER A 31 -3.78 9.05 -11.30
N ASP A 32 -4.31 10.03 -10.55
CA ASP A 32 -3.53 11.16 -10.01
C ASP A 32 -2.87 10.80 -8.67
N VAL A 33 -3.47 9.83 -7.95
CA VAL A 33 -2.96 9.28 -6.70
C VAL A 33 -3.04 7.76 -6.79
N VAL A 34 -1.95 7.08 -6.50
CA VAL A 34 -1.88 5.61 -6.39
C VAL A 34 -1.63 5.24 -4.94
N SER A 35 -2.49 4.39 -4.36
CA SER A 35 -2.38 3.91 -2.99
C SER A 35 -2.34 2.39 -2.95
N LEU A 36 -1.34 1.83 -2.26
CA LEU A 36 -1.11 0.40 -2.16
C LEU A 36 -1.79 -0.18 -0.91
N HIS A 37 -2.61 -1.23 -1.11
CA HIS A 37 -3.36 -1.91 -0.05
C HIS A 37 -3.30 -3.45 -0.16
N CYS A 38 -2.45 -3.98 -1.05
CA CYS A 38 -2.32 -5.42 -1.26
C CYS A 38 -1.28 -6.05 -0.31
N PRO A 39 -1.42 -7.34 0.03
CA PRO A 39 -0.36 -8.07 0.72
C PRO A 39 0.87 -8.23 -0.18
N LEU A 40 2.04 -8.38 0.43
CA LEU A 40 3.26 -8.73 -0.28
C LEU A 40 3.25 -10.23 -0.63
N THR A 41 3.56 -10.53 -1.87
CA THR A 41 3.74 -11.88 -2.40
C THR A 41 5.01 -11.93 -3.26
N ALA A 42 5.47 -13.12 -3.63
CA ALA A 42 6.60 -13.25 -4.55
C ALA A 42 6.31 -12.66 -5.94
N GLN A 43 5.03 -12.60 -6.34
CA GLN A 43 4.59 -12.11 -7.64
C GLN A 43 4.51 -10.59 -7.74
N ASN A 44 4.32 -9.89 -6.61
CA ASN A 44 4.16 -8.44 -6.59
C ASN A 44 5.30 -7.69 -5.87
N ALA A 45 6.34 -8.39 -5.45
CA ALA A 45 7.55 -7.75 -4.93
C ALA A 45 8.15 -6.84 -6.01
N GLY A 46 8.38 -5.57 -5.66
CA GLY A 46 8.89 -4.57 -6.60
C GLY A 46 7.91 -4.15 -7.69
N MET A 47 6.61 -4.37 -7.52
CA MET A 47 5.61 -4.03 -8.55
C MET A 47 5.57 -2.54 -8.91
N ILE A 48 6.03 -1.69 -8.01
CA ILE A 48 6.25 -0.25 -8.29
C ILE A 48 7.74 -0.06 -8.57
N ASP A 49 8.12 -0.36 -9.78
CA ASP A 49 9.45 -0.16 -10.35
C ASP A 49 9.49 1.03 -11.32
N GLY A 50 10.63 1.28 -11.94
CA GLY A 50 10.79 2.34 -12.93
C GLY A 50 9.86 2.21 -14.14
N LYS A 51 9.53 0.98 -14.56
CA LYS A 51 8.60 0.72 -15.66
C LYS A 51 7.16 1.06 -15.26
N ALA A 52 6.74 0.62 -14.08
CA ALA A 52 5.42 0.95 -13.55
C ALA A 52 5.26 2.47 -13.37
N ILE A 53 6.27 3.13 -12.78
CA ILE A 53 6.29 4.59 -12.61
C ILE A 53 6.23 5.33 -13.96
N ALA A 54 6.90 4.83 -14.98
CA ALA A 54 6.84 5.41 -16.33
C ALA A 54 5.45 5.27 -16.98
N ALA A 55 4.66 4.27 -16.60
CA ALA A 55 3.29 4.08 -17.06
C ALA A 55 2.25 4.96 -16.32
N MET A 56 2.60 5.50 -15.14
CA MET A 56 1.73 6.39 -14.38
C MET A 56 1.62 7.78 -15.01
N LYS A 57 0.67 8.59 -14.57
CA LYS A 57 0.61 10.01 -14.95
C LYS A 57 1.87 10.76 -14.48
N PRO A 58 2.39 11.73 -15.26
CA PRO A 58 3.38 12.68 -14.76
C PRO A 58 2.85 13.43 -13.55
N GLY A 59 3.64 13.51 -12.48
CA GLY A 59 3.24 14.21 -11.26
C GLY A 59 2.30 13.40 -10.36
N VAL A 60 2.20 12.11 -10.52
CA VAL A 60 1.43 11.21 -9.66
C VAL A 60 1.90 11.30 -8.20
N LEU A 61 0.98 11.14 -7.26
CA LEU A 61 1.29 10.92 -5.83
C LEU A 61 1.23 9.43 -5.50
N LEU A 62 2.22 8.93 -4.77
CA LEU A 62 2.28 7.53 -4.34
C LEU A 62 2.11 7.39 -2.82
N LEU A 63 1.19 6.53 -2.40
CA LEU A 63 0.96 6.20 -1.00
C LEU A 63 1.21 4.71 -0.77
N ASN A 64 2.00 4.38 0.26
CA ASN A 64 2.21 2.99 0.67
C ASN A 64 2.09 2.84 2.19
N THR A 65 0.98 2.28 2.63
CA THR A 65 0.73 1.84 4.00
C THR A 65 0.57 0.32 4.09
N ALA A 66 0.99 -0.41 3.03
CA ALA A 66 0.85 -1.85 2.93
C ALA A 66 2.14 -2.58 3.32
N ARG A 67 3.10 -2.70 2.39
CA ARG A 67 4.40 -3.35 2.64
C ARG A 67 5.50 -2.66 1.82
N GLY A 68 6.65 -2.42 2.45
CA GLY A 68 7.79 -1.73 1.83
C GLY A 68 8.28 -2.39 0.53
N PRO A 69 8.53 -3.71 0.50
CA PRO A 69 9.04 -4.37 -0.70
C PRO A 69 8.12 -4.40 -1.92
N LEU A 70 6.90 -3.85 -1.84
CA LEU A 70 6.08 -3.59 -3.03
C LEU A 70 6.68 -2.53 -3.94
N VAL A 71 7.56 -1.67 -3.41
CA VAL A 71 8.16 -0.53 -4.11
C VAL A 71 9.66 -0.76 -4.28
N ASN A 72 10.17 -0.54 -5.48
CA ASN A 72 11.59 -0.38 -5.71
C ASN A 72 12.00 1.03 -5.24
N GLU A 73 12.66 1.11 -4.09
CA GLU A 73 12.98 2.37 -3.42
C GLU A 73 13.99 3.22 -4.22
N ALA A 74 14.91 2.58 -4.95
CA ALA A 74 15.87 3.30 -5.79
C ALA A 74 15.16 3.95 -6.99
N ASP A 75 14.26 3.24 -7.65
CA ASP A 75 13.50 3.77 -8.78
C ASP A 75 12.56 4.90 -8.33
N LEU A 76 11.90 4.73 -7.18
CA LEU A 76 11.04 5.78 -6.62
C LEU A 76 11.84 7.03 -6.25
N ALA A 77 13.02 6.87 -5.61
CA ALA A 77 13.88 8.00 -5.27
C ALA A 77 14.36 8.77 -6.52
N ALA A 78 14.70 8.04 -7.59
CA ALA A 78 15.05 8.66 -8.88
C ALA A 78 13.86 9.41 -9.49
N ALA A 79 12.65 8.83 -9.42
CA ALA A 79 11.43 9.43 -9.94
C ALA A 79 11.01 10.69 -9.17
N LEU A 80 11.19 10.72 -7.85
CA LEU A 80 10.97 11.91 -7.02
C LEU A 80 11.98 13.02 -7.38
N LYS A 81 13.26 12.67 -7.55
CA LYS A 81 14.30 13.64 -7.94
C LYS A 81 14.06 14.25 -9.31
N SER A 82 13.54 13.48 -10.25
CA SER A 82 13.21 13.96 -11.62
C SER A 82 11.87 14.70 -11.70
N GLY A 83 11.05 14.67 -10.64
CA GLY A 83 9.68 15.21 -10.65
C GLY A 83 8.68 14.33 -11.39
N ARG A 84 9.06 13.12 -11.84
CA ARG A 84 8.14 12.16 -12.47
C ARG A 84 7.03 11.74 -11.51
N VAL A 85 7.39 11.54 -10.23
CA VAL A 85 6.49 11.42 -9.09
C VAL A 85 6.56 12.73 -8.32
N ALA A 86 5.43 13.40 -8.12
CA ALA A 86 5.39 14.71 -7.45
C ALA A 86 5.62 14.60 -5.94
N GLY A 87 5.24 13.47 -5.34
CA GLY A 87 5.43 13.21 -3.93
C GLY A 87 5.08 11.77 -3.56
N ALA A 88 5.65 11.29 -2.45
CA ALA A 88 5.35 10.00 -1.88
C ALA A 88 5.12 10.09 -0.37
N ALA A 89 4.19 9.30 0.15
CA ALA A 89 3.99 9.11 1.59
C ALA A 89 4.01 7.61 1.89
N LEU A 90 5.03 7.17 2.63
CA LEU A 90 5.31 5.77 2.88
C LEU A 90 5.38 5.52 4.39
N ASP A 91 4.51 4.66 4.88
CA ASP A 91 4.54 4.21 6.28
C ASP A 91 5.42 2.96 6.47
N VAL A 92 5.85 2.38 5.35
CA VAL A 92 6.60 1.12 5.29
C VAL A 92 7.76 1.23 4.32
N VAL A 93 8.88 0.58 4.64
CA VAL A 93 10.10 0.52 3.82
C VAL A 93 10.57 -0.93 3.69
N SER A 94 11.51 -1.17 2.76
CA SER A 94 11.99 -2.53 2.45
C SER A 94 12.71 -3.21 3.62
N ALA A 95 13.34 -2.44 4.51
CA ALA A 95 13.97 -2.91 5.74
C ALA A 95 13.55 -2.03 6.91
N GLU A 96 13.00 -2.63 7.95
CA GLU A 96 12.53 -1.95 9.16
C GLU A 96 13.30 -2.47 10.37
N PRO A 97 13.96 -1.57 11.15
CA PRO A 97 14.04 -0.12 10.96
C PRO A 97 14.72 0.30 9.66
N ILE A 98 14.38 1.52 9.16
CA ILE A 98 14.98 2.04 7.92
C ILE A 98 16.49 2.10 8.02
N ARG A 99 17.18 1.67 6.96
CA ARG A 99 18.64 1.68 6.90
C ARG A 99 19.17 3.08 6.59
N PRO A 100 20.34 3.47 7.14
CA PRO A 100 20.93 4.79 6.90
C PRO A 100 21.26 5.07 5.42
N ASP A 101 21.46 4.01 4.62
CA ASP A 101 21.76 4.07 3.18
C ASP A 101 20.52 4.03 2.30
N ASN A 102 19.32 4.04 2.88
CA ASN A 102 18.08 3.99 2.12
C ASN A 102 17.92 5.25 1.23
N PRO A 103 17.75 5.08 -0.11
CA PRO A 103 17.72 6.20 -1.05
C PRO A 103 16.55 7.17 -0.85
N LEU A 104 15.51 6.77 -0.13
CA LEU A 104 14.34 7.60 0.15
C LEU A 104 14.61 8.68 1.20
N LEU A 105 15.62 8.48 2.09
CA LEU A 105 15.97 9.45 3.13
C LEU A 105 16.40 10.81 2.58
N GLY A 106 16.99 10.84 1.39
CA GLY A 106 17.39 12.07 0.71
C GLY A 106 16.51 12.48 -0.46
N ALA A 107 15.39 11.79 -0.68
CA ALA A 107 14.48 12.08 -1.80
C ALA A 107 13.60 13.30 -1.50
N PRO A 108 13.42 14.23 -2.45
CA PRO A 108 12.51 15.37 -2.27
C PRO A 108 11.05 14.89 -2.20
N ASN A 109 10.20 15.64 -1.47
CA ASN A 109 8.77 15.39 -1.37
C ASN A 109 8.42 13.96 -0.92
N CYS A 110 9.26 13.34 -0.11
CA CYS A 110 9.05 12.01 0.45
C CYS A 110 8.78 12.12 1.95
N ILE A 111 7.57 11.71 2.37
CA ILE A 111 7.19 11.60 3.78
C ILE A 111 7.36 10.14 4.17
N LEU A 112 8.15 9.89 5.23
CA LEU A 112 8.35 8.57 5.80
C LEU A 112 7.82 8.57 7.23
N THR A 113 7.04 7.55 7.59
CA THR A 113 6.57 7.31 8.96
C THR A 113 6.96 5.90 9.40
N PRO A 114 7.15 5.65 10.72
CA PRO A 114 7.78 4.43 11.21
C PRO A 114 6.76 3.30 11.41
N HIS A 115 6.06 2.87 10.36
CA HIS A 115 5.08 1.78 10.34
C HIS A 115 4.00 1.96 11.42
N MET A 116 3.37 3.13 11.43
CA MET A 116 2.42 3.54 12.47
C MET A 116 1.01 3.89 11.95
N ALA A 117 0.70 3.59 10.70
CA ALA A 117 -0.63 3.87 10.13
C ALA A 117 -1.77 3.18 10.90
N TRP A 118 -1.48 2.10 11.62
CA TRP A 118 -2.39 1.40 12.54
C TRP A 118 -2.59 2.12 13.88
N GLY A 119 -1.78 3.13 14.21
CA GLY A 119 -1.61 3.70 15.55
C GLY A 119 -2.79 4.55 16.06
N ALA A 120 -3.82 4.84 15.24
CA ALA A 120 -4.99 5.58 15.67
C ALA A 120 -5.70 4.89 16.86
N LYS A 121 -6.15 5.67 17.86
CA LYS A 121 -6.83 5.15 19.05
C LYS A 121 -7.97 4.19 18.69
N ALA A 122 -8.82 4.57 17.74
CA ALA A 122 -9.94 3.74 17.29
C ALA A 122 -9.50 2.42 16.64
N ALA A 123 -8.41 2.41 15.87
CA ALA A 123 -7.87 1.20 15.25
C ALA A 123 -7.30 0.25 16.32
N ARG A 124 -6.54 0.80 17.27
CA ARG A 124 -5.99 0.03 18.39
C ARG A 124 -7.09 -0.57 19.27
N GLN A 125 -8.15 0.20 19.55
CA GLN A 125 -9.28 -0.31 20.33
C GLN A 125 -9.94 -1.50 19.61
N ARG A 126 -10.24 -1.36 18.32
CA ARG A 126 -10.82 -2.48 17.51
C ARG A 126 -9.93 -3.72 17.52
N LEU A 127 -8.62 -3.53 17.43
CA LEU A 127 -7.67 -4.66 17.46
C LEU A 127 -7.73 -5.38 18.81
N MET A 128 -7.73 -4.64 19.92
CA MET A 128 -7.83 -5.23 21.27
C MET A 128 -9.16 -5.93 21.50
N ASP A 129 -10.27 -5.34 21.06
CA ASP A 129 -11.59 -5.94 21.18
C ASP A 129 -11.69 -7.24 20.36
N THR A 130 -11.15 -7.24 19.13
CA THR A 130 -11.10 -8.44 18.29
C THR A 130 -10.22 -9.54 18.93
N ALA A 131 -9.06 -9.18 19.46
CA ALA A 131 -8.19 -10.15 20.13
C ALA A 131 -8.85 -10.78 21.38
N ALA A 132 -9.53 -9.96 22.18
CA ALA A 132 -10.28 -10.43 23.35
C ALA A 132 -11.43 -11.36 22.94
N GLU A 133 -12.16 -11.03 21.86
CA GLU A 133 -13.24 -11.88 21.35
C GLU A 133 -12.71 -13.20 20.77
N ASN A 134 -11.60 -13.18 20.04
CA ASN A 134 -10.96 -14.40 19.53
C ASN A 134 -10.58 -15.34 20.68
N LEU A 135 -9.99 -14.80 21.75
CA LEU A 135 -9.64 -15.60 22.94
C LEU A 135 -10.88 -16.15 23.63
N ARG A 136 -11.92 -15.34 23.83
CA ARG A 136 -13.19 -15.76 24.43
C ARG A 136 -13.84 -16.89 23.65
N SER A 137 -13.90 -16.74 22.33
CA SER A 137 -14.46 -17.75 21.44
C SER A 137 -13.65 -19.05 21.48
N PHE A 138 -12.32 -18.96 21.45
CA PHE A 138 -11.43 -20.13 21.56
C PHE A 138 -11.65 -20.89 22.88
N LEU A 139 -11.75 -20.20 24.00
CA LEU A 139 -12.03 -20.81 25.32
C LEU A 139 -13.43 -21.46 25.38
N ALA A 140 -14.37 -20.98 24.58
CA ALA A 140 -15.70 -21.58 24.41
C ALA A 140 -15.74 -22.73 23.37
N GLY A 141 -14.58 -23.18 22.88
CA GLY A 141 -14.48 -24.24 21.87
C GLY A 141 -14.88 -23.83 20.44
N LYS A 142 -14.94 -22.51 20.17
CA LYS A 142 -15.28 -21.96 18.84
C LYS A 142 -14.05 -21.32 18.19
N THR A 143 -13.74 -21.70 16.97
CA THR A 143 -12.71 -21.03 16.16
C THR A 143 -13.36 -19.93 15.33
N VAL A 144 -12.86 -18.69 15.49
CA VAL A 144 -13.31 -17.51 14.74
C VAL A 144 -12.07 -16.79 14.17
N ASN A 145 -12.24 -16.11 13.04
CA ASN A 145 -11.17 -15.35 12.37
C ASN A 145 -9.89 -16.18 12.10
N ALA A 146 -10.02 -17.48 11.85
CA ALA A 146 -8.89 -18.33 11.51
C ALA A 146 -8.40 -18.01 10.09
N VAL A 147 -7.09 -17.87 9.92
CA VAL A 147 -6.45 -17.49 8.65
C VAL A 147 -5.68 -18.63 7.98
N ASN A 148 -5.61 -19.79 8.63
CA ASN A 148 -4.79 -20.95 8.22
C ASN A 148 -5.54 -22.29 8.40
N LEU A 149 -6.84 -22.30 8.10
CA LEU A 149 -7.67 -23.51 8.08
C LEU A 149 -7.42 -24.31 6.81
#